data_023aac3b1c3722c1c1bbf0b8067c418c
#
_entry.id   023aac3b1c3722c1c1bbf0b8067c418c
#
_cell.length_a   1.000
_cell.length_b   1.000
_cell.length_c   1.000
_cell.angle_alpha   90.00
_cell.angle_beta   90.00
_cell.angle_gamma   90.00
#
_symmetry.space_group_name_H-M   'P 1'
#
loop_
_entity.id
_entity.type
_entity.pdbx_description
1 polymer ?
#
loop_
_entity_poly.entity_id
_entity_poly.type
_entity_poly.pdbx_seq_one_letter_code
_entity_poly.pdbx_strand_id
1 'polypeptide(L)'
;MYKRQVPFTEIQLQIAEKCPEEHLTLVMRRFMMRIAERLARKHKSLALVTGESVGQVASQTLAALDVTNSAVDMPVLQPLIGMDKIEIVDRAHEIGTFETSILPYEDCCTIFVAKHPVTKPNLERIEKSELNLTDVIDDLMKTAIETAEVIRIRQNEA
;
A
#
# COMPACT_ATOMS: atom_id res chain seq x y z
N MET A 1 -5.39 -14.33 14.73
CA MET A 1 -5.04 -13.35 13.65
C MET A 1 -3.53 -13.29 13.50
N TYR A 2 -3.02 -12.96 12.33
CA TYR A 2 -1.59 -12.78 12.09
C TYR A 2 -1.32 -11.37 11.56
N LYS A 3 -0.37 -10.66 12.16
CA LYS A 3 0.24 -9.44 11.58
C LYS A 3 1.51 -9.86 10.85
N ARG A 4 1.73 -9.33 9.65
CA ARG A 4 2.99 -9.46 8.93
C ARG A 4 3.58 -8.07 8.72
N GLN A 5 4.82 -7.91 9.12
CA GLN A 5 5.57 -6.68 8.91
C GLN A 5 6.65 -6.96 7.88
N VAL A 6 6.47 -6.40 6.69
CA VAL A 6 7.37 -6.61 5.55
C VAL A 6 8.36 -5.44 5.51
N PRO A 7 9.68 -5.67 5.57
CA PRO A 7 10.67 -4.62 5.40
C PRO A 7 10.60 -4.09 3.98
N PHE A 8 10.47 -2.78 3.82
CA PHE A 8 10.23 -2.17 2.50
C PHE A 8 11.24 -1.06 2.15
N THR A 9 12.13 -0.70 3.07
CA THR A 9 13.06 0.42 2.95
C THR A 9 13.96 0.33 1.71
N GLU A 10 14.55 -0.82 1.45
CA GLU A 10 15.44 -1.01 0.30
C GLU A 10 14.70 -0.81 -1.03
N ILE A 11 13.46 -1.29 -1.11
CA ILE A 11 12.59 -1.07 -2.28
C ILE A 11 12.30 0.42 -2.45
N GLN A 12 11.98 1.13 -1.35
CA GLN A 12 11.73 2.58 -1.38
C GLN A 12 12.97 3.37 -1.86
N LEU A 13 14.16 3.00 -1.40
CA LEU A 13 15.41 3.65 -1.80
C LEU A 13 15.66 3.45 -3.31
N GLN A 14 15.47 2.25 -3.84
CA GLN A 14 15.64 2.00 -5.26
C GLN A 14 14.58 2.73 -6.12
N ILE A 15 13.33 2.82 -5.64
CA ILE A 15 12.30 3.61 -6.31
C ILE A 15 12.70 5.10 -6.33
N ALA A 16 13.14 5.63 -5.19
CA ALA A 16 13.54 7.04 -5.08
C ALA A 16 14.76 7.39 -5.97
N GLU A 17 15.69 6.45 -6.14
CA GLU A 17 16.89 6.62 -6.96
C GLU A 17 16.59 6.54 -8.46
N LYS A 18 15.73 5.59 -8.88
CA LYS A 18 15.59 5.20 -10.29
C LYS A 18 14.31 5.70 -10.97
N CYS A 19 13.31 6.13 -10.20
CA CYS A 19 12.01 6.57 -10.73
C CYS A 19 11.83 8.09 -10.66
N PRO A 20 11.03 8.69 -11.57
CA PRO A 20 10.65 10.08 -11.48
C PRO A 20 9.96 10.40 -10.16
N GLU A 21 10.31 11.54 -9.54
CA GLU A 21 9.76 11.96 -8.24
C GLU A 21 8.23 11.95 -8.19
N GLU A 22 7.57 12.44 -9.24
CA GLU A 22 6.11 12.50 -9.35
C GLU A 22 5.42 11.13 -9.35
N HIS A 23 6.15 10.04 -9.68
CA HIS A 23 5.65 8.66 -9.76
C HIS A 23 5.93 7.84 -8.50
N LEU A 24 6.77 8.32 -7.57
CA LEU A 24 7.28 7.53 -6.43
C LEU A 24 6.17 6.85 -5.64
N THR A 25 5.14 7.59 -5.23
CA THR A 25 4.05 7.06 -4.43
C THR A 25 3.28 5.95 -5.15
N LEU A 26 3.01 6.11 -6.45
CA LEU A 26 2.25 5.11 -7.23
C LEU A 26 3.08 3.85 -7.49
N VAL A 27 4.35 4.01 -7.87
CA VAL A 27 5.26 2.88 -8.07
C VAL A 27 5.43 2.10 -6.75
N MET A 28 5.65 2.79 -5.63
CA MET A 28 5.72 2.20 -4.30
C MET A 28 4.46 1.39 -3.97
N ARG A 29 3.27 1.97 -4.16
CA ARG A 29 2.00 1.31 -3.89
C ARG A 29 1.79 0.06 -4.75
N ARG A 30 2.16 0.11 -6.02
CA ARG A 30 2.07 -1.05 -6.92
C ARG A 30 2.95 -2.20 -6.46
N PHE A 31 4.18 -1.94 -5.97
CA PHE A 31 5.02 -2.99 -5.38
C PHE A 31 4.48 -3.51 -4.05
N MET A 32 3.90 -2.65 -3.21
CA MET A 32 3.19 -3.09 -2.00
C MET A 32 2.04 -4.05 -2.34
N MET A 33 1.24 -3.74 -3.37
CA MET A 33 0.15 -4.61 -3.83
C MET A 33 0.68 -5.96 -4.34
N ARG A 34 1.74 -5.98 -5.15
CA ARG A 34 2.36 -7.23 -5.63
C ARG A 34 2.90 -8.09 -4.48
N ILE A 35 3.52 -7.49 -3.48
CA ILE A 35 3.98 -8.20 -2.27
C ILE A 35 2.77 -8.76 -1.51
N ALA A 36 1.72 -7.96 -1.32
CA ALA A 36 0.50 -8.39 -0.66
C ALA A 36 -0.16 -9.57 -1.38
N GLU A 37 -0.24 -9.53 -2.71
CA GLU A 37 -0.77 -10.64 -3.52
C GLU A 37 0.08 -11.90 -3.40
N ARG A 38 1.42 -11.80 -3.49
CA ARG A 38 2.32 -12.95 -3.30
C ARG A 38 2.11 -13.61 -1.94
N LEU A 39 1.98 -12.81 -0.87
CA LEU A 39 1.67 -13.30 0.48
C LEU A 39 0.26 -13.89 0.57
N ALA A 40 -0.75 -13.25 0.00
CA ALA A 40 -2.13 -13.72 -0.01
C ALA A 40 -2.24 -15.09 -0.71
N ARG A 41 -1.63 -15.25 -1.87
CA ARG A 41 -1.59 -16.53 -2.60
C ARG A 41 -0.88 -17.64 -1.79
N LYS A 42 0.25 -17.32 -1.14
CA LYS A 42 0.96 -18.25 -0.25
C LYS A 42 0.06 -18.76 0.90
N HIS A 43 -0.85 -17.90 1.36
CA HIS A 43 -1.79 -18.23 2.45
C HIS A 43 -3.19 -18.62 1.98
N LYS A 44 -3.37 -18.85 0.68
CA LYS A 44 -4.65 -19.27 0.07
C LYS A 44 -5.77 -18.26 0.32
N SER A 45 -5.46 -16.98 0.45
CA SER A 45 -6.46 -15.91 0.48
C SER A 45 -7.03 -15.69 -0.92
N LEU A 46 -8.29 -15.27 -1.01
CA LEU A 46 -9.00 -15.11 -2.28
C LEU A 46 -9.09 -13.64 -2.74
N ALA A 47 -8.80 -12.69 -1.86
CA ALA A 47 -8.86 -11.26 -2.14
C ALA A 47 -7.87 -10.48 -1.28
N LEU A 48 -7.54 -9.28 -1.71
CA LEU A 48 -6.91 -8.23 -0.89
C LEU A 48 -7.99 -7.30 -0.37
N VAL A 49 -7.74 -6.69 0.79
CA VAL A 49 -8.63 -5.64 1.35
C VAL A 49 -7.75 -4.44 1.67
N THR A 50 -8.15 -3.25 1.20
CA THR A 50 -7.45 -2.00 1.47
C THR A 50 -8.38 -0.97 2.10
N GLY A 51 -7.82 -0.03 2.86
CA GLY A 51 -8.56 1.03 3.57
C GLY A 51 -8.65 2.35 2.79
N GLU A 52 -8.60 2.31 1.46
CA GLU A 52 -8.63 3.49 0.61
C GLU A 52 -10.02 4.11 0.52
N SER A 53 -10.04 5.46 0.42
CA SER A 53 -11.23 6.24 0.13
C SER A 53 -10.92 7.27 -0.94
N VAL A 54 -11.82 7.43 -1.91
CA VAL A 54 -11.62 8.35 -3.05
C VAL A 54 -11.49 9.80 -2.57
N GLY A 55 -10.46 10.49 -3.06
CA GLY A 55 -10.29 11.93 -2.86
C GLY A 55 -9.67 12.34 -1.53
N GLN A 56 -9.31 11.40 -0.64
CA GLN A 56 -8.68 11.74 0.65
C GLN A 56 -7.25 12.29 0.47
N VAL A 57 -6.50 11.74 -0.45
CA VAL A 57 -5.14 12.19 -0.79
C VAL A 57 -4.89 12.06 -2.30
N ALA A 58 -3.82 12.70 -2.79
CA ALA A 58 -3.47 12.72 -4.21
C ALA A 58 -3.32 11.31 -4.84
N SER A 59 -2.87 10.32 -4.09
CA SER A 59 -2.73 8.93 -4.53
C SER A 59 -4.02 8.11 -4.47
N GLN A 60 -5.14 8.71 -4.07
CA GLN A 60 -6.46 8.07 -3.97
C GLN A 60 -7.50 8.73 -4.92
N THR A 61 -7.06 9.30 -6.03
CA THR A 61 -7.96 9.62 -7.16
C THR A 61 -8.38 8.32 -7.86
N LEU A 62 -9.53 8.29 -8.54
CA LEU A 62 -9.96 7.10 -9.27
C LEU A 62 -8.91 6.61 -10.27
N ALA A 63 -8.24 7.54 -10.98
CA ALA A 63 -7.16 7.18 -11.90
C ALA A 63 -5.94 6.57 -11.17
N ALA A 64 -5.59 7.07 -9.99
CA ALA A 64 -4.49 6.54 -9.19
C ALA A 64 -4.82 5.16 -8.61
N LEU A 65 -6.06 4.94 -8.20
CA LEU A 65 -6.55 3.65 -7.71
C LEU A 65 -6.58 2.60 -8.82
N ASP A 66 -7.04 2.97 -10.02
CA ASP A 66 -7.03 2.11 -11.20
C ASP A 66 -5.60 1.64 -11.52
N VAL A 67 -4.66 2.59 -11.62
CA VAL A 67 -3.23 2.28 -11.83
C VAL A 67 -2.64 1.42 -10.71
N THR A 68 -3.02 1.64 -9.46
CA THR A 68 -2.52 0.82 -8.33
C THR A 68 -3.09 -0.59 -8.37
N ASN A 69 -4.40 -0.73 -8.58
CA ASN A 69 -5.09 -2.01 -8.60
C ASN A 69 -4.70 -2.88 -9.80
N SER A 70 -4.36 -2.26 -10.95
CA SER A 70 -3.87 -3.00 -12.13
C SER A 70 -2.53 -3.72 -11.92
N ALA A 71 -1.85 -3.50 -10.78
CA ALA A 71 -0.61 -4.19 -10.44
C ALA A 71 -0.83 -5.65 -9.99
N VAL A 72 -2.06 -6.07 -9.74
CA VAL A 72 -2.43 -7.41 -9.20
C VAL A 72 -3.62 -7.99 -9.97
N ASP A 73 -3.66 -9.31 -10.02
CA ASP A 73 -4.77 -10.06 -10.64
C ASP A 73 -5.83 -10.50 -9.61
N MET A 74 -5.50 -10.41 -8.33
CA MET A 74 -6.40 -10.78 -7.26
C MET A 74 -7.46 -9.69 -7.03
N PRO A 75 -8.73 -10.03 -6.73
CA PRO A 75 -9.74 -9.06 -6.36
C PRO A 75 -9.28 -8.16 -5.21
N VAL A 76 -9.44 -6.84 -5.36
CA VAL A 76 -9.15 -5.84 -4.33
C VAL A 76 -10.47 -5.28 -3.81
N LEU A 77 -10.79 -5.57 -2.55
CA LEU A 77 -11.97 -5.08 -1.87
C LEU A 77 -11.64 -3.78 -1.13
N GLN A 78 -12.43 -2.75 -1.34
CA GLN A 78 -12.22 -1.41 -0.79
C GLN A 78 -13.47 -0.96 -0.04
N PRO A 79 -13.69 -1.44 1.19
CA PRO A 79 -14.96 -1.22 1.93
C PRO A 79 -15.22 0.24 2.27
N LEU A 80 -14.21 1.09 2.27
CA LEU A 80 -14.31 2.51 2.61
C LEU A 80 -14.32 3.43 1.39
N ILE A 81 -14.32 2.89 0.16
CA ILE A 81 -14.01 3.62 -1.07
C ILE A 81 -14.90 4.84 -1.32
N GLY A 82 -16.17 4.78 -0.95
CA GLY A 82 -17.14 5.85 -1.12
C GLY A 82 -17.45 6.66 0.14
N MET A 83 -16.79 6.37 1.25
CA MET A 83 -17.00 7.05 2.51
C MET A 83 -16.19 8.34 2.61
N ASP A 84 -16.77 9.40 3.15
CA ASP A 84 -16.02 10.59 3.51
C ASP A 84 -15.25 10.41 4.83
N LYS A 85 -14.46 11.43 5.20
CA LYS A 85 -13.64 11.33 6.41
C LYS A 85 -14.48 11.22 7.68
N ILE A 86 -15.64 11.86 7.74
CA ILE A 86 -16.51 11.84 8.92
C ILE A 86 -17.11 10.45 9.09
N GLU A 87 -17.63 9.87 8.02
CA GLU A 87 -18.16 8.50 8.01
C GLU A 87 -17.11 7.46 8.44
N ILE A 88 -15.84 7.63 7.99
CA ILE A 88 -14.75 6.74 8.40
C ILE A 88 -14.42 6.91 9.89
N VAL A 89 -14.41 8.15 10.40
CA VAL A 89 -14.20 8.44 11.83
C VAL A 89 -15.31 7.84 12.67
N ASP A 90 -16.58 8.02 12.28
CA ASP A 90 -17.73 7.44 12.97
C ASP A 90 -17.62 5.91 13.02
N ARG A 91 -17.23 5.30 11.91
CA ARG A 91 -16.99 3.85 11.84
C ARG A 91 -15.85 3.42 12.77
N ALA A 92 -14.77 4.19 12.85
CA ALA A 92 -13.67 3.91 13.76
C ALA A 92 -14.09 4.00 15.25
N HIS A 93 -14.98 4.93 15.60
CA HIS A 93 -15.60 4.98 16.93
C HIS A 93 -16.47 3.76 17.22
N GLU A 94 -17.34 3.38 16.27
CA GLU A 94 -18.21 2.20 16.42
C GLU A 94 -17.44 0.91 16.69
N ILE A 95 -16.29 0.71 16.02
CA ILE A 95 -15.47 -0.50 16.20
C ILE A 95 -14.38 -0.34 17.26
N GLY A 96 -14.33 0.78 17.97
CA GLY A 96 -13.40 1.03 19.07
C GLY A 96 -11.93 1.18 18.67
N THR A 97 -11.64 1.63 17.44
CA THR A 97 -10.27 1.81 16.94
C THR A 97 -9.82 3.26 16.86
N PHE A 98 -10.72 4.22 17.06
CA PHE A 98 -10.43 5.64 16.89
C PHE A 98 -9.28 6.12 17.79
N GLU A 99 -9.35 5.85 19.10
CA GLU A 99 -8.34 6.28 20.08
C GLU A 99 -6.94 5.74 19.76
N THR A 100 -6.86 4.54 19.19
CA THR A 100 -5.59 3.97 18.71
C THR A 100 -5.11 4.65 17.44
N SER A 101 -6.03 5.02 16.56
CA SER A 101 -5.72 5.61 15.24
C SER A 101 -5.19 7.04 15.32
N ILE A 102 -5.50 7.77 16.39
CA ILE A 102 -5.05 9.17 16.59
C ILE A 102 -3.76 9.28 17.41
N LEU A 103 -3.17 8.17 17.84
CA LEU A 103 -1.90 8.20 18.56
C LEU A 103 -0.80 8.87 17.70
N PRO A 104 0.07 9.69 18.32
CA PRO A 104 1.07 10.49 17.61
C PRO A 104 2.28 9.64 17.17
N TYR A 105 2.06 8.69 16.28
CA TYR A 105 3.14 7.96 15.63
C TYR A 105 3.48 8.59 14.30
N GLU A 106 4.77 8.59 13.97
CA GLU A 106 5.22 9.08 12.67
C GLU A 106 4.72 8.16 11.55
N ASP A 107 4.21 8.77 10.48
CA ASP A 107 3.81 8.07 9.27
C ASP A 107 5.03 7.91 8.34
N CYS A 108 5.30 6.69 7.91
CA CYS A 108 6.40 6.38 6.99
C CYS A 108 6.27 7.12 5.64
N CYS A 109 5.08 7.58 5.30
CA CYS A 109 4.84 8.34 4.08
C CYS A 109 5.54 9.69 4.03
N THR A 110 5.92 10.28 5.17
CA THR A 110 6.52 11.62 5.23
C THR A 110 7.92 11.70 4.65
N ILE A 111 8.65 10.60 4.59
CA ILE A 111 10.06 10.57 4.13
C ILE A 111 10.18 10.48 2.60
N PHE A 112 9.23 9.84 1.94
CA PHE A 112 9.26 9.54 0.51
C PHE A 112 8.09 10.15 -0.28
N VAL A 113 7.53 11.25 0.21
CA VAL A 113 6.42 11.94 -0.48
C VAL A 113 6.97 12.79 -1.62
N ALA A 114 6.44 12.57 -2.81
CA ALA A 114 6.67 13.47 -3.93
C ALA A 114 6.15 14.89 -3.61
N LYS A 115 6.94 15.92 -3.88
CA LYS A 115 6.51 17.33 -3.71
C LYS A 115 5.31 17.65 -4.60
N HIS A 116 5.25 17.03 -5.77
CA HIS A 116 4.21 17.22 -6.76
C HIS A 116 3.71 15.86 -7.28
N PRO A 117 2.91 15.11 -6.48
CA PRO A 117 2.42 13.81 -6.88
C PRO A 117 1.45 13.94 -8.07
N VAL A 118 1.56 13.02 -9.01
CA VAL A 118 0.65 12.97 -10.15
C VAL A 118 -0.76 12.55 -9.69
N THR A 119 -1.76 13.38 -9.99
CA THR A 119 -3.17 13.12 -9.62
C THR A 119 -3.99 12.46 -10.74
N LYS A 120 -3.50 12.55 -11.99
CA LYS A 120 -4.08 11.89 -13.17
C LYS A 120 -3.01 11.04 -13.85
N PRO A 121 -2.60 9.93 -13.22
CA PRO A 121 -1.56 9.08 -13.77
C PRO A 121 -2.03 8.38 -15.05
N ASN A 122 -1.08 8.10 -15.94
CA ASN A 122 -1.24 7.21 -17.06
C ASN A 122 -0.53 5.89 -16.76
N LEU A 123 -1.21 4.75 -16.89
CA LEU A 123 -0.67 3.43 -16.56
C LEU A 123 0.63 3.15 -17.30
N GLU A 124 0.68 3.38 -18.62
CA GLU A 124 1.88 3.11 -19.42
C GLU A 124 3.12 3.89 -18.94
N ARG A 125 2.92 5.14 -18.48
CA ARG A 125 4.02 5.95 -17.94
C ARG A 125 4.51 5.41 -16.61
N ILE A 126 3.61 4.94 -15.75
CA ILE A 126 3.98 4.35 -14.47
C ILE A 126 4.71 3.02 -14.70
N GLU A 127 4.21 2.15 -15.58
CA GLU A 127 4.87 0.91 -15.96
C GLU A 127 6.24 1.14 -16.59
N LYS A 128 6.38 2.17 -17.43
CA LYS A 128 7.67 2.57 -17.98
C LYS A 128 8.66 2.98 -16.87
N SER A 129 8.20 3.63 -15.82
CA SER A 129 9.07 3.97 -14.67
C SER A 129 9.48 2.72 -13.89
N GLU A 130 8.59 1.72 -13.77
CA GLU A 130 8.93 0.44 -13.15
C GLU A 130 10.01 -0.33 -13.90
N LEU A 131 10.13 -0.18 -15.23
CA LEU A 131 11.20 -0.80 -16.02
C LEU A 131 12.61 -0.41 -15.55
N ASN A 132 12.76 0.77 -14.95
CA ASN A 132 14.04 1.19 -14.39
C ASN A 132 14.50 0.34 -13.18
N LEU A 133 13.61 -0.49 -12.63
CA LEU A 133 13.85 -1.32 -11.46
C LEU A 133 14.03 -2.80 -11.78
N THR A 134 13.90 -3.20 -13.05
CA THR A 134 13.87 -4.62 -13.47
C THR A 134 15.12 -5.41 -13.08
N ASP A 135 16.25 -4.75 -12.93
CA ASP A 135 17.53 -5.34 -12.52
C ASP A 135 17.59 -5.75 -11.05
N VAL A 136 16.76 -5.18 -10.17
CA VAL A 136 16.87 -5.35 -8.71
C VAL A 136 15.56 -5.75 -8.02
N ILE A 137 14.41 -5.42 -8.61
CA ILE A 137 13.14 -5.41 -7.87
C ILE A 137 12.64 -6.81 -7.47
N ASP A 138 12.85 -7.82 -8.31
CA ASP A 138 12.38 -9.17 -8.01
C ASP A 138 13.13 -9.78 -6.83
N ASP A 139 14.44 -9.58 -6.75
CA ASP A 139 15.26 -10.04 -5.62
C ASP A 139 14.93 -9.28 -4.34
N LEU A 140 14.69 -7.96 -4.43
CA LEU A 140 14.28 -7.16 -3.28
C LEU A 140 12.90 -7.57 -2.75
N MET A 141 11.93 -7.77 -3.63
CA MET A 141 10.59 -8.25 -3.20
C MET A 141 10.66 -9.65 -2.59
N LYS A 142 11.46 -10.55 -3.16
CA LYS A 142 11.68 -11.89 -2.61
C LYS A 142 12.28 -11.81 -1.22
N THR A 143 13.35 -11.04 -1.05
CA THR A 143 14.00 -10.83 0.25
C THR A 143 13.05 -10.24 1.27
N ALA A 144 12.28 -9.20 0.90
CA ALA A 144 11.29 -8.57 1.78
C ALA A 144 10.21 -9.57 2.25
N ILE A 145 9.75 -10.45 1.37
CA ILE A 145 8.75 -11.49 1.72
C ILE A 145 9.37 -12.56 2.61
N GLU A 146 10.59 -12.99 2.36
CA GLU A 146 11.28 -14.04 3.11
C GLU A 146 11.67 -13.58 4.52
N THR A 147 12.02 -12.31 4.67
CA THR A 147 12.41 -11.69 5.95
C THR A 147 11.26 -11.04 6.69
N ALA A 148 10.02 -11.16 6.19
CA ALA A 148 8.84 -10.59 6.83
C ALA A 148 8.63 -11.18 8.24
N GLU A 149 8.52 -10.29 9.24
CA GLU A 149 8.19 -10.68 10.60
C GLU A 149 6.73 -11.13 10.69
N VAL A 150 6.48 -12.27 11.34
CA VAL A 150 5.14 -12.82 11.52
C VAL A 150 4.79 -12.83 13.00
N ILE A 151 3.85 -11.97 13.39
CA ILE A 151 3.37 -11.87 14.77
C ILE A 151 1.99 -12.51 14.86
N ARG A 152 1.83 -13.49 15.73
CA ARG A 152 0.55 -14.11 16.04
C ARG A 152 -0.16 -13.30 17.12
N ILE A 153 -1.29 -12.69 16.76
CA ILE A 153 -2.13 -11.98 17.72
C ILE A 153 -3.20 -12.95 18.23
N ARG A 154 -3.21 -13.19 19.53
CA ARG A 154 -4.24 -13.98 20.23
C ARG A 154 -5.17 -12.99 20.92
N GLN A 155 -6.47 -13.27 20.90
CA GLN A 155 -7.42 -12.58 21.76
C GLN A 155 -7.14 -13.07 23.18
N ASN A 156 -6.84 -12.16 24.10
CA ASN A 156 -6.83 -12.53 25.52
C ASN A 156 -8.29 -12.81 25.87
N GLU A 157 -8.58 -14.03 26.28
CA GLU A 157 -9.85 -14.35 26.90
C GLU A 157 -9.93 -13.50 28.18
N ALA A 158 -10.92 -12.58 28.20
CA ALA A 158 -11.23 -11.73 29.35
C ALA A 158 -12.01 -12.55 30.38
#